data_b2d7c435ea2e06b18d17254ff275fa55
#
_entry.id   b2d7c435ea2e06b18d17254ff275fa55
#
_cell.length_a   1.000
_cell.length_b   1.000
_cell.length_c   1.000
_cell.angle_alpha   90.00
_cell.angle_beta   90.00
_cell.angle_gamma   90.00
#
_symmetry.space_group_name_H-M   'P 1'
#
loop_
_entity.id
_entity.type
_entity.pdbx_description
1 polymer ?
#
loop_
_entity_poly.entity_id
_entity_poly.type
_entity_poly.pdbx_seq_one_letter_code
_entity_poly.pdbx_strand_id
1 'polypeptide(L)'
;VLLICAMNPCYCGYFTSSFKPCRCSSHQIQKYRSKISGPLLDRIDIHIEVPELKYEYLSSRKEEEPSSKIRERVEKARETQLQRFKKSGIYFNSQMTDRMIKKFCILDSEAENLLKMAIRELNFSARSYNKILKAARTIADLADSEKITSDHISEAVQYRSLDKELF
;
A
#
# COMPACT_ATOMS: atom_id res chain seq x y z
N VAL A 1 9.44 -12.66 -6.82
CA VAL A 1 8.36 -13.41 -6.13
C VAL A 1 7.31 -12.41 -5.69
N LEU A 2 6.04 -12.67 -6.00
CA LEU A 2 4.88 -11.94 -5.49
C LEU A 2 4.31 -12.74 -4.29
N LEU A 3 4.18 -12.07 -3.14
CA LEU A 3 3.57 -12.63 -1.93
C LEU A 3 2.27 -11.88 -1.65
N ILE A 4 1.14 -12.61 -1.59
CA ILE A 4 -0.16 -12.08 -1.19
C ILE A 4 -0.62 -12.88 0.01
N CYS A 5 -0.93 -12.18 1.12
CA CYS A 5 -1.39 -12.78 2.37
C CYS A 5 -2.72 -12.16 2.79
N ALA A 6 -3.57 -12.96 3.41
CA ALA A 6 -4.78 -12.49 4.07
C ALA A 6 -4.80 -13.03 5.51
N MET A 7 -5.27 -12.20 6.45
CA MET A 7 -5.44 -12.60 7.84
C MET A 7 -6.67 -11.93 8.45
N ASN A 8 -7.25 -12.58 9.44
CA ASN A 8 -8.29 -11.97 10.25
C ASN A 8 -7.70 -10.99 11.29
N PRO A 9 -8.47 -10.03 11.80
CA PRO A 9 -8.00 -9.07 12.81
C PRO A 9 -7.77 -9.69 14.19
N CYS A 10 -8.35 -10.88 14.48
CA CYS A 10 -8.20 -11.65 15.73
C CYS A 10 -8.64 -13.11 15.52
N TYR A 11 -8.53 -13.95 16.57
CA TYR A 11 -8.94 -15.36 16.49
C TYR A 11 -10.40 -15.58 16.10
N CYS A 12 -11.34 -14.75 16.56
CA CYS A 12 -12.75 -14.88 16.19
C CYS A 12 -13.13 -14.14 14.92
N GLY A 13 -12.23 -13.29 14.35
CA GLY A 13 -12.43 -12.52 13.13
C GLY A 13 -13.23 -11.22 13.30
N TYR A 14 -13.76 -10.91 14.49
CA TYR A 14 -14.71 -9.80 14.67
C TYR A 14 -14.15 -8.59 15.42
N PHE A 15 -12.84 -8.43 15.57
CA PHE A 15 -12.27 -7.37 16.39
C PHE A 15 -12.63 -5.96 15.87
N THR A 16 -12.72 -5.78 14.56
CA THR A 16 -13.09 -4.50 13.91
C THR A 16 -14.51 -4.53 13.33
N SER A 17 -15.29 -5.60 13.59
CA SER A 17 -16.62 -5.77 13.05
C SER A 17 -17.63 -4.80 13.68
N SER A 18 -18.44 -4.16 12.82
CA SER A 18 -19.58 -3.36 13.24
C SER A 18 -20.87 -4.19 13.44
N PHE A 19 -20.91 -5.44 12.93
CA PHE A 19 -22.10 -6.29 12.95
C PHE A 19 -22.10 -7.29 14.10
N LYS A 20 -20.92 -7.68 14.58
CA LYS A 20 -20.81 -8.71 15.59
C LYS A 20 -19.73 -8.38 16.61
N PRO A 21 -20.03 -8.45 17.93
CA PRO A 21 -19.04 -8.14 18.95
C PRO A 21 -17.90 -9.17 18.95
N CYS A 22 -16.68 -8.68 19.09
CA CYS A 22 -15.51 -9.51 19.29
C CYS A 22 -15.61 -10.25 20.65
N ARG A 23 -15.28 -11.55 20.67
CA ARG A 23 -15.27 -12.38 21.88
C ARG A 23 -13.87 -12.63 22.43
N CYS A 24 -12.84 -12.10 21.77
CA CYS A 24 -11.46 -12.25 22.21
C CYS A 24 -11.12 -11.25 23.30
N SER A 25 -10.39 -11.67 24.33
CA SER A 25 -9.79 -10.75 25.30
C SER A 25 -8.66 -9.95 24.63
N SER A 26 -8.32 -8.78 25.20
CA SER A 26 -7.20 -7.95 24.70
C SER A 26 -5.89 -8.73 24.60
N HIS A 27 -5.60 -9.59 25.58
CA HIS A 27 -4.43 -10.48 25.58
C HIS A 27 -4.46 -11.48 24.40
N GLN A 28 -5.62 -12.06 24.08
CA GLN A 28 -5.76 -12.96 22.94
C GLN A 28 -5.55 -12.24 21.62
N ILE A 29 -6.08 -11.02 21.47
CA ILE A 29 -5.88 -10.19 20.27
C ILE A 29 -4.40 -9.87 20.10
N GLN A 30 -3.74 -9.40 21.16
CA GLN A 30 -2.31 -9.08 21.14
C GLN A 30 -1.46 -10.31 20.80
N LYS A 31 -1.72 -11.46 21.44
CA LYS A 31 -1.03 -12.73 21.16
C LYS A 31 -1.25 -13.21 19.72
N TYR A 32 -2.41 -12.97 19.15
CA TYR A 32 -2.69 -13.31 17.74
C TYR A 32 -1.89 -12.41 16.79
N ARG A 33 -1.93 -11.10 17.00
CA ARG A 33 -1.25 -10.11 16.16
C ARG A 33 0.27 -10.22 16.24
N SER A 34 0.82 -10.51 17.44
CA SER A 34 2.27 -10.67 17.64
C SER A 34 2.90 -11.86 16.90
N LYS A 35 2.09 -12.76 16.31
CA LYS A 35 2.61 -13.80 15.40
C LYS A 35 3.24 -13.23 14.14
N ILE A 36 2.84 -12.03 13.72
CA ILE A 36 3.48 -11.30 12.63
C ILE A 36 4.44 -10.31 13.27
N SER A 37 5.74 -10.52 13.05
CA SER A 37 6.76 -9.64 13.61
C SER A 37 6.81 -8.28 12.88
N GLY A 38 7.18 -7.21 13.60
CA GLY A 38 7.40 -5.89 13.01
C GLY A 38 8.38 -5.90 11.84
N PRO A 39 9.54 -6.58 11.94
CA PRO A 39 10.46 -6.74 10.82
C PRO A 39 9.86 -7.43 9.59
N LEU A 40 8.86 -8.31 9.75
CA LEU A 40 8.16 -8.92 8.62
C LEU A 40 7.20 -7.91 7.97
N LEU A 41 6.41 -7.18 8.76
CA LEU A 41 5.53 -6.12 8.25
C LEU A 41 6.34 -5.05 7.52
N ASP A 42 7.44 -4.59 8.09
CA ASP A 42 8.33 -3.63 7.43
C ASP A 42 8.85 -4.12 6.06
N ARG A 43 8.82 -5.43 5.80
CA ARG A 43 9.19 -6.01 4.50
C ARG A 43 8.04 -6.14 3.51
N ILE A 44 6.81 -6.16 3.95
CA ILE A 44 5.63 -6.15 3.08
C ILE A 44 5.45 -4.75 2.49
N ASP A 45 5.15 -4.63 1.22
CA ASP A 45 5.11 -3.33 0.54
C ASP A 45 3.78 -2.61 0.73
N ILE A 46 2.67 -3.33 0.76
CA ILE A 46 1.30 -2.80 0.82
C ILE A 46 0.52 -3.56 1.88
N HIS A 47 -0.12 -2.82 2.78
CA HIS A 47 -1.06 -3.31 3.78
C HIS A 47 -2.44 -2.73 3.48
N ILE A 48 -3.46 -3.60 3.43
CA ILE A 48 -4.84 -3.18 3.13
C ILE A 48 -5.75 -3.75 4.20
N GLU A 49 -6.55 -2.89 4.80
CA GLU A 49 -7.70 -3.31 5.61
C GLU A 49 -8.92 -3.44 4.71
N VAL A 50 -9.54 -4.62 4.73
CA VAL A 50 -10.75 -4.88 3.94
C VAL A 50 -11.94 -4.83 4.90
N PRO A 51 -12.77 -3.78 4.85
CA PRO A 51 -13.94 -3.66 5.71
C PRO A 51 -15.00 -4.70 5.37
N GLU A 52 -15.86 -5.00 6.33
CA GLU A 52 -17.03 -5.85 6.11
C GLU A 52 -18.00 -5.20 5.13
N LEU A 53 -18.54 -6.01 4.20
CA LEU A 53 -19.54 -5.55 3.26
C LEU A 53 -20.93 -5.54 3.93
N LYS A 54 -21.63 -4.41 3.84
CA LYS A 54 -23.03 -4.31 4.25
C LYS A 54 -23.90 -5.05 3.23
N TYR A 55 -25.04 -5.58 3.72
CA TYR A 55 -25.98 -6.33 2.88
C TYR A 55 -26.45 -5.54 1.64
N GLU A 56 -26.61 -4.22 1.77
CA GLU A 56 -27.03 -3.33 0.68
C GLU A 56 -26.05 -3.37 -0.51
N TYR A 57 -24.75 -3.51 -0.24
CA TYR A 57 -23.74 -3.67 -1.30
C TYR A 57 -23.80 -5.04 -1.96
N LEU A 58 -24.08 -6.10 -1.18
CA LEU A 58 -24.20 -7.47 -1.72
C LEU A 58 -25.46 -7.63 -2.58
N SER A 59 -26.54 -6.92 -2.24
CA SER A 59 -27.81 -6.94 -2.98
C SER A 59 -27.88 -5.90 -4.11
N SER A 60 -26.91 -4.98 -4.19
CA SER A 60 -26.88 -3.98 -5.25
C SER A 60 -26.60 -4.64 -6.60
N ARG A 61 -27.40 -4.29 -7.62
CA ARG A 61 -27.16 -4.66 -9.03
C ARG A 61 -26.16 -3.72 -9.73
N LYS A 62 -25.43 -2.91 -8.96
CA LYS A 62 -24.46 -1.99 -9.51
C LYS A 62 -23.29 -2.81 -10.07
N GLU A 63 -23.07 -2.70 -11.36
CA GLU A 63 -21.93 -3.35 -11.99
C GLU A 63 -20.63 -2.72 -11.45
N GLU A 64 -19.77 -3.58 -10.96
CA GLU A 64 -18.40 -3.23 -10.56
C GLU A 64 -17.54 -3.00 -11.80
N GLU A 65 -16.39 -2.33 -11.61
CA GLU A 65 -15.45 -2.11 -12.70
C GLU A 65 -14.97 -3.45 -13.28
N PRO A 66 -15.13 -3.70 -14.60
CA PRO A 66 -14.74 -4.97 -15.19
C PRO A 66 -13.21 -5.13 -15.18
N SER A 67 -12.75 -6.38 -14.98
CA SER A 67 -11.32 -6.72 -14.94
C SER A 67 -10.54 -6.31 -16.20
N SER A 68 -11.23 -6.19 -17.34
CA SER A 68 -10.63 -5.73 -18.59
C SER A 68 -10.14 -4.28 -18.49
N LYS A 69 -10.92 -3.39 -17.88
CA LYS A 69 -10.51 -1.98 -17.67
C LYS A 69 -9.37 -1.86 -16.66
N ILE A 70 -9.40 -2.69 -15.60
CA ILE A 70 -8.30 -2.74 -14.63
C ILE A 70 -7.02 -3.20 -15.33
N ARG A 71 -7.12 -4.23 -16.18
CA ARG A 71 -5.97 -4.75 -16.95
C ARG A 71 -5.38 -3.68 -17.87
N GLU A 72 -6.21 -2.98 -18.63
CA GLU A 72 -5.78 -1.90 -19.53
C GLU A 72 -4.95 -0.83 -18.79
N ARG A 73 -5.43 -0.38 -17.63
CA ARG A 73 -4.73 0.57 -16.76
C ARG A 73 -3.38 0.05 -16.28
N VAL A 74 -3.35 -1.23 -15.88
CA VAL A 74 -2.13 -1.89 -15.43
C VAL A 74 -1.13 -2.06 -16.57
N GLU A 75 -1.57 -2.46 -17.75
CA GLU A 75 -0.72 -2.63 -18.94
C GLU A 75 -0.10 -1.29 -19.36
N LYS A 76 -0.86 -0.20 -19.35
CA LYS A 76 -0.35 1.15 -19.64
C LYS A 76 0.74 1.57 -18.65
N ALA A 77 0.49 1.40 -17.35
CA ALA A 77 1.48 1.70 -16.32
C ALA A 77 2.75 0.82 -16.46
N ARG A 78 2.58 -0.45 -16.83
CA ARG A 78 3.68 -1.37 -17.10
C ARG A 78 4.53 -0.93 -18.30
N GLU A 79 3.90 -0.48 -19.37
CA GLU A 79 4.59 0.04 -20.54
C GLU A 79 5.43 1.27 -20.18
N THR A 80 4.87 2.20 -19.41
CA THR A 80 5.60 3.37 -18.89
C THR A 80 6.84 2.96 -18.09
N GLN A 81 6.75 1.92 -17.24
CA GLN A 81 7.89 1.40 -16.49
C GLN A 81 8.94 0.77 -17.41
N LEU A 82 8.52 -0.02 -18.40
CA LEU A 82 9.42 -0.64 -19.37
C LEU A 82 10.20 0.41 -20.16
N GLN A 83 9.54 1.46 -20.60
CA GLN A 83 10.21 2.60 -21.29
C GLN A 83 11.20 3.32 -20.37
N ARG A 84 10.79 3.61 -19.11
CA ARG A 84 11.65 4.24 -18.09
C ARG A 84 12.93 3.46 -17.86
N PHE A 85 12.87 2.14 -17.85
CA PHE A 85 13.96 1.26 -17.48
C PHE A 85 14.67 0.58 -18.67
N LYS A 86 14.36 0.94 -19.89
CA LYS A 86 14.87 0.31 -21.13
C LYS A 86 16.39 0.12 -21.16
N LYS A 87 17.15 1.01 -20.47
CA LYS A 87 18.63 0.96 -20.43
C LYS A 87 19.16 0.53 -19.06
N SER A 88 18.31 0.05 -18.15
CA SER A 88 18.68 -0.11 -16.74
C SER A 88 18.71 -1.57 -16.26
N GLY A 89 18.32 -2.54 -17.11
CA GLY A 89 18.31 -3.96 -16.76
C GLY A 89 17.26 -4.37 -15.72
N ILE A 90 16.31 -3.47 -15.39
CA ILE A 90 15.18 -3.75 -14.50
C ILE A 90 13.85 -3.46 -15.24
N TYR A 91 12.75 -3.97 -14.70
CA TYR A 91 11.44 -3.95 -15.36
C TYR A 91 10.33 -3.31 -14.51
N PHE A 92 10.57 -3.11 -13.21
CA PHE A 92 9.54 -2.66 -12.26
C PHE A 92 10.08 -1.58 -11.32
N ASN A 93 9.20 -0.69 -10.89
CA ASN A 93 9.55 0.31 -9.87
C ASN A 93 10.06 -0.34 -8.57
N SER A 94 9.56 -1.52 -8.20
CA SER A 94 10.00 -2.27 -7.01
C SER A 94 11.50 -2.63 -7.04
N GLN A 95 12.08 -2.76 -8.24
CA GLN A 95 13.49 -3.13 -8.43
C GLN A 95 14.45 -1.93 -8.39
N MET A 96 13.93 -0.69 -8.30
CA MET A 96 14.78 0.50 -8.23
C MET A 96 15.75 0.46 -7.06
N THR A 97 17.00 0.81 -7.33
CA THR A 97 18.02 1.11 -6.30
C THR A 97 17.79 2.51 -5.74
N ASP A 98 18.45 2.87 -4.63
CA ASP A 98 18.36 4.21 -4.03
C ASP A 98 18.75 5.33 -5.02
N ARG A 99 19.75 5.09 -5.85
CA ARG A 99 20.15 6.03 -6.92
C ARG A 99 19.02 6.22 -7.95
N MET A 100 18.31 5.16 -8.28
CA MET A 100 17.20 5.21 -9.24
C MET A 100 15.96 5.87 -8.63
N ILE A 101 15.69 5.64 -7.35
CA ILE A 101 14.62 6.33 -6.62
C ILE A 101 14.84 7.84 -6.68
N LYS A 102 16.05 8.32 -6.37
CA LYS A 102 16.39 9.76 -6.48
C LYS A 102 16.23 10.32 -7.89
N LYS A 103 16.45 9.49 -8.91
CA LYS A 103 16.33 9.91 -10.32
C LYS A 103 14.89 9.92 -10.82
N PHE A 104 14.08 8.94 -10.46
CA PHE A 104 12.77 8.68 -11.08
C PHE A 104 11.57 9.00 -10.19
N CYS A 105 11.76 9.10 -8.88
CA CYS A 105 10.71 9.51 -7.96
C CYS A 105 10.80 11.03 -7.69
N ILE A 106 10.49 11.82 -8.71
CA ILE A 106 10.50 13.29 -8.61
C ILE A 106 9.17 13.72 -7.99
N LEU A 107 9.26 14.35 -6.82
CA LEU A 107 8.13 14.90 -6.11
C LEU A 107 7.94 16.37 -6.45
N ASP A 108 6.70 16.84 -6.40
CA ASP A 108 6.45 18.27 -6.29
C ASP A 108 6.68 18.76 -4.85
N SER A 109 6.60 20.07 -4.63
CA SER A 109 6.89 20.68 -3.32
C SER A 109 5.90 20.26 -2.23
N GLU A 110 4.63 20.03 -2.58
CA GLU A 110 3.60 19.61 -1.65
C GLU A 110 3.80 18.14 -1.24
N ALA A 111 4.08 17.26 -2.21
CA ALA A 111 4.40 15.86 -1.97
C ALA A 111 5.64 15.70 -1.07
N GLU A 112 6.67 16.52 -1.30
CA GLU A 112 7.87 16.49 -0.47
C GLU A 112 7.58 16.89 0.98
N ASN A 113 6.78 17.94 1.19
CA ASN A 113 6.39 18.38 2.53
C ASN A 113 5.52 17.34 3.23
N LEU A 114 4.52 16.78 2.53
CA LEU A 114 3.67 15.73 3.06
C LEU A 114 4.48 14.49 3.46
N LEU A 115 5.41 14.06 2.60
CA LEU A 115 6.28 12.91 2.90
C LEU A 115 7.16 13.17 4.13
N LYS A 116 7.75 14.37 4.27
CA LYS A 116 8.53 14.77 5.45
C LYS A 116 7.69 14.72 6.72
N MET A 117 6.47 15.23 6.68
CA MET A 117 5.52 15.17 7.80
C MET A 117 5.19 13.72 8.16
N ALA A 118 4.79 12.91 7.17
CA ALA A 118 4.45 11.52 7.37
C ALA A 118 5.61 10.72 8.00
N ILE A 119 6.84 10.91 7.54
CA ILE A 119 8.02 10.23 8.12
C ILE A 119 8.20 10.58 9.60
N ARG A 120 8.05 11.86 9.97
CA ARG A 120 8.21 12.33 11.36
C ARG A 120 7.09 11.86 12.27
N GLU A 121 5.84 12.10 11.87
CA GLU A 121 4.64 11.77 12.65
C GLU A 121 4.48 10.26 12.83
N LEU A 122 4.82 9.54 11.75
CA LEU A 122 4.58 8.11 11.67
C LEU A 122 5.82 7.28 12.01
N ASN A 123 6.95 7.88 12.38
CA ASN A 123 8.21 7.21 12.74
C ASN A 123 8.63 6.10 11.74
N PHE A 124 8.44 6.36 10.44
CA PHE A 124 8.80 5.39 9.42
C PHE A 124 10.32 5.17 9.34
N SER A 125 10.70 3.92 9.09
CA SER A 125 12.10 3.55 8.86
C SER A 125 12.60 4.06 7.50
N ALA A 126 13.92 4.12 7.31
CA ALA A 126 14.51 4.40 6.00
C ALA A 126 14.07 3.40 4.91
N ARG A 127 13.76 2.16 5.31
CA ARG A 127 13.20 1.14 4.39
C ARG A 127 11.79 1.50 3.97
N SER A 128 10.94 1.89 4.92
CA SER A 128 9.57 2.35 4.64
C SER A 128 9.56 3.58 3.74
N TYR A 129 10.49 4.53 3.93
CA TYR A 129 10.65 5.68 3.04
C TYR A 129 10.83 5.26 1.57
N ASN A 130 11.77 4.34 1.29
CA ASN A 130 12.00 3.88 -0.06
C ASN A 130 10.80 3.13 -0.65
N LYS A 131 10.07 2.35 0.17
CA LYS A 131 8.86 1.65 -0.24
C LYS A 131 7.72 2.61 -0.58
N ILE A 132 7.51 3.63 0.24
CA ILE A 132 6.53 4.68 -0.02
C ILE A 132 6.82 5.36 -1.37
N LEU A 133 8.06 5.73 -1.65
CA LEU A 133 8.43 6.35 -2.92
C LEU A 133 8.20 5.43 -4.13
N LYS A 134 8.53 4.13 -4.01
CA LYS A 134 8.29 3.15 -5.08
C LYS A 134 6.79 2.92 -5.32
N ALA A 135 6.00 2.85 -4.25
CA ALA A 135 4.54 2.75 -4.33
C ALA A 135 3.94 4.01 -4.95
N ALA A 136 4.30 5.20 -4.45
CA ALA A 136 3.84 6.48 -4.98
C ALA A 136 4.20 6.67 -6.46
N ARG A 137 5.40 6.23 -6.90
CA ARG A 137 5.75 6.22 -8.32
C ARG A 137 4.85 5.30 -9.14
N THR A 138 4.47 4.16 -8.59
CA THR A 138 3.57 3.22 -9.27
C THR A 138 2.15 3.76 -9.34
N ILE A 139 1.66 4.40 -8.28
CA ILE A 139 0.36 5.09 -8.25
C ILE A 139 0.34 6.22 -9.30
N ALA A 140 1.41 7.01 -9.36
CA ALA A 140 1.54 8.06 -10.36
C ALA A 140 1.61 7.52 -11.81
N ASP A 141 2.24 6.35 -12.02
CA ASP A 141 2.23 5.67 -13.32
C ASP A 141 0.82 5.20 -13.71
N LEU A 142 0.04 4.70 -12.74
CA LEU A 142 -1.37 4.33 -12.94
C LEU A 142 -2.27 5.54 -13.24
N ALA A 143 -1.92 6.70 -12.69
CA ALA A 143 -2.60 7.98 -12.94
C ALA A 143 -2.08 8.72 -14.18
N ASP A 144 -1.13 8.13 -14.95
CA ASP A 144 -0.49 8.76 -16.10
C ASP A 144 0.20 10.10 -15.78
N SER A 145 0.72 10.23 -14.55
CA SER A 145 1.37 11.43 -14.04
C SER A 145 2.89 11.33 -14.13
N GLU A 146 3.52 12.38 -14.68
CA GLU A 146 4.98 12.46 -14.77
C GLU A 146 5.62 12.65 -13.39
N LYS A 147 5.04 13.51 -12.55
CA LYS A 147 5.51 13.80 -11.20
C LYS A 147 4.69 13.08 -10.15
N ILE A 148 5.29 12.84 -9.01
CA ILE A 148 4.60 12.33 -7.83
C ILE A 148 4.01 13.53 -7.09
N THR A 149 2.68 13.57 -6.97
CA THR A 149 1.93 14.60 -6.26
C THR A 149 1.64 14.20 -4.81
N SER A 150 1.12 15.14 -4.03
CA SER A 150 0.67 14.91 -2.64
C SER A 150 -0.37 13.79 -2.53
N ASP A 151 -1.28 13.65 -3.50
CA ASP A 151 -2.28 12.58 -3.50
C ASP A 151 -1.63 11.19 -3.63
N HIS A 152 -0.65 11.05 -4.52
CA HIS A 152 0.09 9.79 -4.69
C HIS A 152 0.88 9.41 -3.44
N ILE A 153 1.45 10.39 -2.72
CA ILE A 153 2.13 10.16 -1.44
C ILE A 153 1.12 9.79 -0.35
N SER A 154 -0.02 10.48 -0.28
CA SER A 154 -1.08 10.20 0.69
C SER A 154 -1.56 8.76 0.57
N GLU A 155 -1.88 8.32 -0.65
CA GLU A 155 -2.28 6.93 -0.92
C GLU A 155 -1.19 5.93 -0.55
N ALA A 156 0.06 6.18 -0.95
CA ALA A 156 1.18 5.30 -0.64
C ALA A 156 1.45 5.17 0.88
N VAL A 157 1.24 6.25 1.64
CA VAL A 157 1.35 6.27 3.10
C VAL A 157 0.22 5.47 3.75
N GLN A 158 -1.02 5.59 3.24
CA GLN A 158 -2.17 4.81 3.73
C GLN A 158 -1.92 3.30 3.62
N TYR A 159 -1.27 2.84 2.57
CA TYR A 159 -0.89 1.42 2.41
C TYR A 159 0.18 0.95 3.42
N ARG A 160 0.64 1.82 4.31
CA ARG A 160 1.57 1.51 5.40
C ARG A 160 0.98 1.78 6.80
N SER A 161 -0.31 2.04 6.90
CA SER A 161 -0.98 2.37 8.16
C SER A 161 -0.86 1.26 9.21
N LEU A 162 -0.87 -0.01 8.80
CA LEU A 162 -0.76 -1.17 9.70
C LEU A 162 0.63 -1.32 10.34
N ASP A 163 1.67 -0.65 9.88
CA ASP A 163 2.98 -0.63 10.54
C ASP A 163 2.89 -0.10 11.99
N LYS A 164 1.83 0.63 12.33
CA LYS A 164 1.62 1.26 13.64
C LYS A 164 0.58 0.58 14.52
N GLU A 165 -0.48 0.06 13.92
CA GLU A 165 -1.63 -0.44 14.67
C GLU A 165 -1.44 -1.87 15.20
N LEU A 166 -0.41 -2.58 14.75
CA LEU A 166 -0.13 -3.95 15.18
C LEU A 166 0.84 -4.03 16.36
N PHE A 167 1.45 -2.95 16.76
CA PHE A 167 2.37 -2.82 17.90
C PHE A 167 1.98 -1.63 18.74
#